data_b50d1c25180ce8523cb1c563225dd167
#
_entry.id   b50d1c25180ce8523cb1c563225dd167
#
_cell.length_a   1.000
_cell.length_b   1.000
_cell.length_c   1.000
_cell.angle_alpha   90.00
_cell.angle_beta   90.00
_cell.angle_gamma   90.00
#
_symmetry.space_group_name_H-M   'P 1'
#
loop_
_entity.id
_entity.type
_entity.pdbx_description
1 polymer ?
#
loop_
_entity_poly.entity_id
_entity_poly.type
_entity_poly.pdbx_seq_one_letter_code
_entity_poly.pdbx_strand_id
1 'polypeptide(L)'
;IEAALKDGEKKFEPGLLKEADGNILYVDEVNLLDDHIVDLLLDAAATGRNTVEREGISCTHASKFILIGSMNPEEGNLRPQLLDRFGMVVDVTAEEDVDKRIQIVKNRLAYEQDALVFCKRFEERQAHLRTKIDKARALLPEVTMSRELLRLSAEICIAYGTDIVQISES
;
A
#
# COMPACT_ATOMS: atom_id res chain seq x y z
N ILE A 1 -3.97 -18.68 11.34
CA ILE A 1 -3.22 -19.92 11.04
C ILE A 1 -3.93 -21.03 11.80
N GLU A 2 -4.76 -21.80 11.11
CA GLU A 2 -5.31 -23.04 11.67
C GLU A 2 -4.28 -24.15 11.41
N ALA A 3 -3.77 -24.75 12.49
CA ALA A 3 -2.99 -25.98 12.40
C ALA A 3 -3.96 -27.14 12.21
N ALA A 4 -4.16 -27.59 10.98
CA ALA A 4 -4.91 -28.81 10.75
C ALA A 4 -4.07 -30.02 11.18
N LEU A 5 -4.50 -30.72 12.21
CA LEU A 5 -3.97 -32.03 12.62
C LEU A 5 -4.52 -33.10 11.66
N LYS A 6 -3.80 -33.41 10.60
CA LYS A 6 -3.96 -34.67 9.86
C LYS A 6 -2.68 -35.47 10.05
N ASP A 7 -2.83 -36.69 10.57
CA ASP A 7 -1.78 -37.71 10.72
C ASP A 7 -0.59 -37.37 11.63
N GLY A 8 -0.80 -36.57 12.71
CA GLY A 8 0.24 -36.33 13.71
C GLY A 8 1.38 -35.41 13.28
N GLU A 9 1.38 -34.92 12.06
CA GLU A 9 2.32 -33.92 11.57
C GLU A 9 1.64 -32.53 11.56
N LYS A 10 2.26 -31.56 12.25
CA LYS A 10 1.83 -30.16 12.21
C LYS A 10 2.17 -29.59 10.83
N LYS A 11 1.18 -29.39 9.97
CA LYS A 11 1.35 -28.80 8.65
C LYS A 11 1.09 -27.31 8.72
N PHE A 12 2.05 -26.50 8.23
CA PHE A 12 1.88 -25.05 8.08
C PHE A 12 0.88 -24.79 6.95
N GLU A 13 -0.25 -24.15 7.29
CA GLU A 13 -1.17 -23.62 6.27
C GLU A 13 -0.86 -22.15 5.99
N PRO A 14 -0.74 -21.76 4.71
CA PRO A 14 -0.48 -20.39 4.35
C PRO A 14 -1.64 -19.48 4.79
N GLY A 15 -1.29 -18.37 5.44
CA GLY A 15 -2.24 -17.32 5.82
C GLY A 15 -2.26 -16.17 4.82
N LEU A 16 -3.11 -15.16 5.10
CA LEU A 16 -3.35 -14.00 4.25
C LEU A 16 -2.06 -13.30 3.78
N LEU A 17 -1.05 -13.16 4.65
CA LEU A 17 0.22 -12.51 4.30
C LEU A 17 1.04 -13.33 3.29
N LYS A 18 0.88 -14.66 3.27
CA LYS A 18 1.49 -15.51 2.25
C LYS A 18 0.78 -15.39 0.91
N GLU A 19 -0.54 -15.27 0.93
CA GLU A 19 -1.36 -15.09 -0.27
C GLU A 19 -1.14 -13.70 -0.90
N ALA A 20 -0.83 -12.71 -0.07
CA ALA A 20 -0.52 -11.35 -0.52
C ALA A 20 0.85 -11.22 -1.22
N ASP A 21 1.73 -12.22 -1.12
CA ASP A 21 3.08 -12.19 -1.70
C ASP A 21 3.05 -11.88 -3.20
N GLY A 22 3.74 -10.81 -3.62
CA GLY A 22 3.75 -10.31 -5.01
C GLY A 22 2.52 -9.50 -5.42
N ASN A 23 1.59 -9.23 -4.52
CA ASN A 23 0.30 -8.59 -4.80
C ASN A 23 0.09 -7.30 -3.97
N ILE A 24 -1.16 -6.85 -3.92
CA ILE A 24 -1.61 -5.73 -3.11
C ILE A 24 -2.48 -6.27 -1.97
N LEU A 25 -2.19 -5.85 -0.75
CA LEU A 25 -3.05 -6.07 0.41
C LEU A 25 -3.79 -4.77 0.73
N TYR A 26 -5.10 -4.77 0.53
CA TYR A 26 -5.97 -3.67 0.91
C TYR A 26 -6.59 -3.92 2.28
N VAL A 27 -6.46 -2.96 3.16
CA VAL A 27 -7.05 -2.97 4.51
C VAL A 27 -7.99 -1.79 4.64
N ASP A 28 -9.28 -2.06 4.73
CA ASP A 28 -10.28 -1.03 4.99
C ASP A 28 -10.29 -0.68 6.47
N GLU A 29 -10.42 0.61 6.77
CA GLU A 29 -10.48 1.12 8.15
C GLU A 29 -9.30 0.63 9.01
N VAL A 30 -8.08 0.78 8.50
CA VAL A 30 -6.85 0.30 9.17
C VAL A 30 -6.68 0.87 10.58
N ASN A 31 -7.28 2.02 10.86
CA ASN A 31 -7.31 2.67 12.18
C ASN A 31 -8.15 1.91 13.23
N LEU A 32 -9.02 0.99 12.81
CA LEU A 32 -9.81 0.15 13.72
C LEU A 32 -9.13 -1.17 14.08
N LEU A 33 -8.03 -1.50 13.43
CA LEU A 33 -7.23 -2.67 13.80
C LEU A 33 -6.44 -2.40 15.09
N ASP A 34 -6.18 -3.47 15.83
CA ASP A 34 -5.22 -3.41 16.93
C ASP A 34 -3.84 -2.99 16.42
N ASP A 35 -3.17 -2.08 17.13
CA ASP A 35 -1.89 -1.53 16.74
C ASP A 35 -0.83 -2.60 16.43
N HIS A 36 -0.80 -3.70 17.20
CA HIS A 36 0.17 -4.79 16.96
C HIS A 36 -0.09 -5.52 15.63
N ILE A 37 -1.34 -5.53 15.14
CA ILE A 37 -1.67 -6.08 13.82
C ILE A 37 -1.18 -5.15 12.73
N VAL A 38 -1.39 -3.83 12.90
CA VAL A 38 -0.88 -2.82 11.96
C VAL A 38 0.64 -2.87 11.90
N ASP A 39 1.32 -2.94 13.05
CA ASP A 39 2.78 -3.11 13.12
C ASP A 39 3.27 -4.33 12.36
N LEU A 40 2.62 -5.49 12.55
CA LEU A 40 2.95 -6.73 11.86
C LEU A 40 2.79 -6.60 10.34
N LEU A 41 1.72 -5.94 9.88
CA LEU A 41 1.48 -5.70 8.47
C LEU A 41 2.55 -4.79 7.86
N LEU A 42 2.89 -3.70 8.55
CA LEU A 42 3.91 -2.75 8.13
C LEU A 42 5.31 -3.39 8.11
N ASP A 43 5.66 -4.18 9.14
CA ASP A 43 6.91 -4.92 9.19
C ASP A 43 7.03 -5.93 8.04
N ALA A 44 5.97 -6.69 7.78
CA ALA A 44 5.95 -7.66 6.69
C ALA A 44 6.06 -6.95 5.32
N ALA A 45 5.36 -5.82 5.12
CA ALA A 45 5.44 -5.03 3.89
C ALA A 45 6.85 -4.46 3.67
N ALA A 46 7.49 -3.92 4.72
CA ALA A 46 8.81 -3.33 4.65
C ALA A 46 9.92 -4.37 4.43
N THR A 47 9.87 -5.49 5.16
CA THR A 47 10.91 -6.53 5.09
C THR A 47 10.72 -7.52 3.95
N GLY A 48 9.51 -7.61 3.39
CA GLY A 48 9.13 -8.61 2.39
C GLY A 48 9.08 -10.04 2.94
N ARG A 49 9.02 -10.20 4.28
CA ARG A 49 9.00 -11.51 4.96
C ARG A 49 8.07 -11.45 6.18
N ASN A 50 7.44 -12.58 6.45
CA ASN A 50 6.68 -12.76 7.68
C ASN A 50 7.21 -13.97 8.43
N THR A 51 7.49 -13.80 9.73
CA THR A 51 7.93 -14.88 10.62
C THR A 51 6.82 -15.17 11.64
N VAL A 52 6.41 -16.41 11.69
CA VAL A 52 5.36 -16.88 12.61
C VAL A 52 5.99 -17.87 13.59
N GLU A 53 5.91 -17.55 14.87
CA GLU A 53 6.38 -18.40 15.94
C GLU A 53 5.17 -18.89 16.74
N ARG A 54 4.94 -20.19 16.74
CA ARG A 54 3.88 -20.84 17.54
C ARG A 54 4.36 -22.19 18.08
N GLU A 55 4.12 -22.43 19.35
CA GLU A 55 4.37 -23.73 20.01
C GLU A 55 5.76 -24.34 19.73
N GLY A 56 6.79 -23.47 19.69
CA GLY A 56 8.17 -23.90 19.43
C GLY A 56 8.52 -24.14 17.96
N ILE A 57 7.58 -23.86 17.02
CA ILE A 57 7.84 -23.91 15.58
C ILE A 57 7.97 -22.48 15.09
N SER A 58 9.11 -22.15 14.45
CA SER A 58 9.33 -20.90 13.75
C SER A 58 9.26 -21.15 12.25
N CYS A 59 8.38 -20.44 11.53
CA CYS A 59 8.25 -20.53 10.10
C CYS A 59 8.36 -19.12 9.49
N THR A 60 9.31 -18.94 8.58
CA THR A 60 9.47 -17.69 7.83
C THR A 60 9.10 -17.92 6.37
N HIS A 61 8.29 -17.05 5.81
CA HIS A 61 7.90 -17.10 4.39
C HIS A 61 8.00 -15.73 3.73
N ALA A 62 8.12 -15.71 2.41
CA ALA A 62 8.04 -14.49 1.62
C ALA A 62 6.66 -13.83 1.77
N SER A 63 6.66 -12.51 1.91
CA SER A 63 5.46 -11.68 2.10
C SER A 63 5.73 -10.27 1.59
N LYS A 64 6.16 -10.19 0.34
CA LYS A 64 6.44 -8.92 -0.34
C LYS A 64 5.16 -8.43 -1.03
N PHE A 65 4.50 -7.45 -0.45
CA PHE A 65 3.26 -6.88 -0.97
C PHE A 65 3.24 -5.37 -0.82
N ILE A 66 2.34 -4.72 -1.55
CA ILE A 66 2.03 -3.30 -1.37
C ILE A 66 0.86 -3.21 -0.41
N LEU A 67 1.05 -2.55 0.74
CA LEU A 67 -0.01 -2.29 1.70
C LEU A 67 -0.75 -1.01 1.31
N ILE A 68 -2.06 -1.09 1.16
CA ILE A 68 -2.95 0.06 1.00
C ILE A 68 -3.94 0.04 2.15
N GLY A 69 -3.92 1.08 2.97
CA GLY A 69 -4.88 1.27 4.06
C GLY A 69 -5.82 2.43 3.75
N SER A 70 -7.12 2.27 4.01
CA SER A 70 -8.04 3.38 4.14
C SER A 70 -8.28 3.68 5.61
N MET A 71 -8.62 4.93 5.94
CA MET A 71 -9.13 5.27 7.26
C MET A 71 -10.13 6.42 7.17
N ASN A 72 -11.07 6.43 8.13
CA ASN A 72 -11.93 7.56 8.37
C ASN A 72 -11.46 8.28 9.64
N PRO A 73 -10.94 9.54 9.55
CA PRO A 73 -10.46 10.28 10.71
C PRO A 73 -11.53 10.52 11.80
N GLU A 74 -12.83 10.46 11.43
CA GLU A 74 -13.93 10.62 12.39
C GLU A 74 -14.06 9.41 13.34
N GLU A 75 -13.58 8.24 12.93
CA GLU A 75 -13.63 6.99 13.71
C GLU A 75 -12.36 6.77 14.55
N GLY A 76 -11.39 7.67 14.43
CA GLY A 76 -10.12 7.63 15.12
C GLY A 76 -8.93 7.74 14.18
N ASN A 77 -7.80 8.09 14.72
CA ASN A 77 -6.56 8.24 13.97
C ASN A 77 -5.59 7.11 14.29
N LEU A 78 -4.77 6.72 13.31
CA LEU A 78 -3.59 5.92 13.57
C LEU A 78 -2.64 6.68 14.49
N ARG A 79 -1.93 5.95 15.33
CA ARG A 79 -0.83 6.53 16.11
C ARG A 79 0.21 7.12 15.15
N PRO A 80 0.82 8.27 15.49
CA PRO A 80 1.84 8.89 14.64
C PRO A 80 2.96 7.93 14.21
N GLN A 81 3.41 7.07 15.14
CA GLN A 81 4.47 6.09 14.86
C GLN A 81 4.10 5.05 13.80
N LEU A 82 2.80 4.71 13.66
CA LEU A 82 2.31 3.80 12.63
C LEU A 82 2.12 4.55 11.31
N LEU A 83 1.63 5.80 11.38
CA LEU A 83 1.43 6.65 10.20
C LEU A 83 2.76 6.94 9.50
N ASP A 84 3.82 7.24 10.26
CA ASP A 84 5.16 7.51 9.75
C ASP A 84 5.79 6.34 8.96
N ARG A 85 5.27 5.14 9.14
CA ARG A 85 5.73 3.94 8.41
C ARG A 85 5.03 3.74 7.06
N PHE A 86 3.99 4.51 6.77
CA PHE A 86 3.42 4.56 5.42
C PHE A 86 4.23 5.50 4.55
N GLY A 87 4.70 5.02 3.40
CA GLY A 87 5.50 5.83 2.47
C GLY A 87 4.72 6.96 1.79
N MET A 88 3.38 6.87 1.76
CA MET A 88 2.51 7.93 1.24
C MET A 88 1.21 8.02 2.03
N VAL A 89 0.77 9.23 2.25
CA VAL A 89 -0.54 9.56 2.82
C VAL A 89 -1.27 10.50 1.88
N VAL A 90 -2.54 10.21 1.60
CA VAL A 90 -3.37 11.02 0.70
C VAL A 90 -4.67 11.37 1.41
N ASP A 91 -4.92 12.66 1.58
CA ASP A 91 -6.20 13.15 2.06
C ASP A 91 -7.23 13.17 0.93
N VAL A 92 -8.33 12.45 1.13
CA VAL A 92 -9.43 12.39 0.16
C VAL A 92 -10.55 13.29 0.65
N THR A 93 -10.80 14.36 -0.10
CA THR A 93 -11.89 15.30 0.17
C THR A 93 -13.02 15.16 -0.85
N ALA A 94 -14.20 15.64 -0.49
CA ALA A 94 -15.31 15.68 -1.42
C ALA A 94 -14.99 16.64 -2.59
N GLU A 95 -15.35 16.23 -3.82
CA GLU A 95 -15.22 17.11 -5.00
C GLU A 95 -16.23 18.28 -4.88
N GLU A 96 -15.76 19.50 -4.97
CA GLU A 96 -16.60 20.71 -4.85
C GLU A 96 -17.09 21.22 -6.22
N ASP A 97 -16.43 20.83 -7.30
CA ASP A 97 -16.81 21.19 -8.66
C ASP A 97 -18.07 20.43 -9.09
N VAL A 98 -19.13 21.18 -9.41
CA VAL A 98 -20.43 20.62 -9.79
C VAL A 98 -20.34 19.76 -11.06
N ASP A 99 -19.59 20.21 -12.06
CA ASP A 99 -19.47 19.49 -13.33
C ASP A 99 -18.73 18.17 -13.15
N LYS A 100 -17.69 18.15 -12.31
CA LYS A 100 -16.99 16.91 -11.94
C LYS A 100 -17.89 15.97 -11.14
N ARG A 101 -18.70 16.48 -10.20
CA ARG A 101 -19.70 15.65 -9.49
C ARG A 101 -20.68 15.01 -10.44
N ILE A 102 -21.21 15.77 -11.40
CA ILE A 102 -22.09 15.25 -12.44
C ILE A 102 -21.38 14.15 -13.24
N GLN A 103 -20.11 14.36 -13.59
CA GLN A 103 -19.33 13.35 -14.32
C GLN A 103 -19.10 12.07 -13.51
N ILE A 104 -18.86 12.18 -12.21
CA ILE A 104 -18.75 11.03 -11.30
C ILE A 104 -20.03 10.21 -11.33
N VAL A 105 -21.19 10.86 -11.18
CA VAL A 105 -22.49 10.19 -11.23
C VAL A 105 -22.74 9.52 -12.57
N LYS A 106 -22.48 10.23 -13.69
CA LYS A 106 -22.60 9.67 -15.04
C LYS A 106 -21.70 8.46 -15.26
N ASN A 107 -20.46 8.51 -14.79
CA ASN A 107 -19.52 7.40 -14.89
C ASN A 107 -20.01 6.20 -14.07
N ARG A 108 -20.53 6.42 -12.87
CA ARG A 108 -21.07 5.35 -12.03
C ARG A 108 -22.26 4.66 -12.67
N LEU A 109 -23.22 5.42 -13.19
CA LEU A 109 -24.39 4.88 -13.89
C LEU A 109 -23.98 4.11 -15.17
N ALA A 110 -23.03 4.64 -15.94
CA ALA A 110 -22.55 3.97 -17.15
C ALA A 110 -21.84 2.65 -16.82
N TYR A 111 -21.08 2.60 -15.72
CA TYR A 111 -20.43 1.37 -15.25
C TYR A 111 -21.47 0.33 -14.79
N GLU A 112 -22.49 0.75 -14.03
CA GLU A 112 -23.56 -0.14 -13.57
C GLU A 112 -24.40 -0.69 -14.72
N GLN A 113 -24.57 0.08 -15.78
CA GLN A 113 -25.29 -0.35 -16.97
C GLN A 113 -24.52 -1.42 -17.78
N ASP A 114 -23.22 -1.22 -18.03
CA ASP A 114 -22.35 -2.18 -18.70
C ASP A 114 -20.88 -1.91 -18.35
N ALA A 115 -20.38 -2.67 -17.37
CA ALA A 115 -19.00 -2.53 -16.89
C ALA A 115 -17.95 -2.81 -17.96
N LEU A 116 -18.21 -3.77 -18.86
CA LEU A 116 -17.25 -4.13 -19.93
C LEU A 116 -17.12 -3.03 -20.97
N VAL A 117 -18.25 -2.51 -21.44
CA VAL A 117 -18.28 -1.39 -22.39
C VAL A 117 -17.69 -0.13 -21.75
N PHE A 118 -17.99 0.13 -20.49
CA PHE A 118 -17.41 1.26 -19.78
C PHE A 118 -15.88 1.14 -19.67
N CYS A 119 -15.35 0.00 -19.23
CA CYS A 119 -13.90 -0.21 -19.09
C CYS A 119 -13.15 -0.07 -20.42
N LYS A 120 -13.73 -0.55 -21.53
CA LYS A 120 -13.13 -0.41 -22.89
C LYS A 120 -12.84 1.03 -23.27
N ARG A 121 -13.63 2.00 -22.80
CA ARG A 121 -13.40 3.44 -23.08
C ARG A 121 -12.06 3.94 -22.52
N PHE A 122 -11.51 3.25 -21.55
CA PHE A 122 -10.28 3.64 -20.85
C PHE A 122 -9.07 2.77 -21.20
N GLU A 123 -9.23 1.72 -22.02
CA GLU A 123 -8.16 0.77 -22.34
C GLU A 123 -6.90 1.45 -22.88
N GLU A 124 -7.04 2.35 -23.83
CA GLU A 124 -5.90 3.07 -24.42
C GLU A 124 -5.17 3.94 -23.38
N ARG A 125 -5.94 4.67 -22.56
CA ARG A 125 -5.38 5.50 -21.49
C ARG A 125 -4.69 4.65 -20.43
N GLN A 126 -5.26 3.51 -20.06
CA GLN A 126 -4.67 2.55 -19.13
C GLN A 126 -3.39 1.92 -19.70
N ALA A 127 -3.37 1.55 -20.98
CA ALA A 127 -2.18 1.02 -21.64
C ALA A 127 -1.05 2.06 -21.67
N HIS A 128 -1.38 3.33 -21.96
CA HIS A 128 -0.40 4.42 -21.92
C HIS A 128 0.19 4.61 -20.51
N LEU A 129 -0.66 4.63 -19.49
CA LEU A 129 -0.22 4.79 -18.10
C LEU A 129 0.66 3.61 -17.68
N ARG A 130 0.28 2.37 -18.01
CA ARG A 130 1.08 1.17 -17.75
C ARG A 130 2.47 1.28 -18.38
N THR A 131 2.52 1.64 -19.66
CA THR A 131 3.81 1.83 -20.36
C THR A 131 4.69 2.89 -19.69
N LYS A 132 4.09 3.98 -19.19
CA LYS A 132 4.81 5.02 -18.46
C LYS A 132 5.39 4.50 -17.14
N ILE A 133 4.60 3.73 -16.39
CA ILE A 133 5.05 3.12 -15.12
C ILE A 133 6.17 2.10 -15.37
N ASP A 134 6.04 1.25 -16.39
CA ASP A 134 7.04 0.24 -16.73
C ASP A 134 8.37 0.89 -17.12
N LYS A 135 8.33 1.96 -17.91
CA LYS A 135 9.52 2.76 -18.25
C LYS A 135 10.15 3.39 -17.01
N ALA A 136 9.35 3.96 -16.09
CA ALA A 136 9.85 4.55 -14.86
C ALA A 136 10.53 3.50 -13.98
N ARG A 137 9.93 2.31 -13.83
CA ARG A 137 10.53 1.19 -13.09
C ARG A 137 11.85 0.72 -13.69
N ALA A 138 11.95 0.66 -15.01
CA ALA A 138 13.19 0.27 -15.70
C ALA A 138 14.31 1.30 -15.50
N LEU A 139 13.96 2.58 -15.43
CA LEU A 139 14.94 3.66 -15.23
C LEU A 139 15.34 3.85 -13.76
N LEU A 140 14.52 3.41 -12.80
CA LEU A 140 14.75 3.65 -11.37
C LEU A 140 16.15 3.21 -10.89
N PRO A 141 16.71 2.06 -11.29
CA PRO A 141 18.08 1.66 -10.88
C PRO A 141 19.19 2.54 -11.42
N GLU A 142 18.92 3.33 -12.48
CA GLU A 142 19.87 4.22 -13.13
C GLU A 142 19.81 5.65 -12.57
N VAL A 143 18.77 5.94 -11.76
CA VAL A 143 18.58 7.26 -11.17
C VAL A 143 19.61 7.49 -10.09
N THR A 144 20.40 8.55 -10.24
CA THR A 144 21.37 8.99 -9.25
C THR A 144 21.01 10.36 -8.70
N MET A 145 21.17 10.54 -7.39
CA MET A 145 20.98 11.83 -6.76
C MET A 145 22.28 12.62 -6.75
N SER A 146 22.26 13.83 -7.33
CA SER A 146 23.42 14.72 -7.23
C SER A 146 23.57 15.26 -5.79
N ARG A 147 24.78 15.69 -5.43
CA ARG A 147 25.04 16.29 -4.12
C ARG A 147 24.18 17.54 -3.87
N GLU A 148 23.89 18.30 -4.91
CA GLU A 148 23.04 19.50 -4.83
C GLU A 148 21.59 19.14 -4.49
N LEU A 149 21.05 18.07 -5.10
CA LEU A 149 19.71 17.57 -4.81
C LEU A 149 19.63 17.01 -3.38
N LEU A 150 20.61 16.26 -2.94
CA LEU A 150 20.68 15.77 -1.55
C LEU A 150 20.70 16.94 -0.55
N ARG A 151 21.49 17.98 -0.85
CA ARG A 151 21.53 19.18 -0.01
C ARG A 151 20.19 19.90 0.01
N LEU A 152 19.55 20.11 -1.13
CA LEU A 152 18.24 20.74 -1.22
C LEU A 152 17.18 19.94 -0.44
N SER A 153 17.17 18.61 -0.57
CA SER A 153 16.30 17.74 0.20
C SER A 153 16.49 17.92 1.70
N ALA A 154 17.76 17.96 2.16
CA ALA A 154 18.06 18.21 3.56
C ALA A 154 17.60 19.57 4.05
N GLU A 155 17.78 20.63 3.26
CA GLU A 155 17.32 21.99 3.58
C GLU A 155 15.78 22.04 3.69
N ILE A 156 15.05 21.35 2.81
CA ILE A 156 13.60 21.23 2.86
C ILE A 156 13.16 20.48 4.14
N CYS A 157 13.77 19.34 4.45
CA CYS A 157 13.45 18.59 5.66
C CYS A 157 13.65 19.40 6.93
N ILE A 158 14.75 20.14 7.02
CA ILE A 158 15.01 21.04 8.16
C ILE A 158 13.93 22.14 8.25
N ALA A 159 13.55 22.74 7.12
CA ALA A 159 12.56 23.81 7.09
C ALA A 159 11.17 23.35 7.52
N TYR A 160 10.80 22.11 7.22
CA TYR A 160 9.49 21.51 7.56
C TYR A 160 9.52 20.66 8.84
N GLY A 161 10.68 20.49 9.48
CA GLY A 161 10.83 19.68 10.69
C GLY A 161 10.59 18.18 10.47
N THR A 162 10.87 17.68 9.26
CA THR A 162 10.71 16.27 8.88
C THR A 162 12.07 15.57 8.81
N ASP A 163 12.08 14.24 8.92
CA ASP A 163 13.31 13.44 8.88
C ASP A 163 13.73 13.10 7.43
N ILE A 164 15.03 13.13 7.15
CA ILE A 164 15.59 12.84 5.82
C ILE A 164 15.36 11.39 5.39
N VAL A 165 15.27 10.46 6.34
CA VAL A 165 15.15 9.01 6.07
C VAL A 165 13.91 8.68 5.26
N GLN A 166 12.81 9.41 5.44
CA GLN A 166 11.56 9.20 4.70
C GLN A 166 11.65 9.53 3.20
N ILE A 167 12.63 10.32 2.78
CA ILE A 167 12.79 10.69 1.36
C ILE A 167 13.63 9.66 0.59
N SER A 168 14.48 8.90 1.28
CA SER A 168 15.42 7.96 0.64
C SER A 168 14.85 6.57 0.36
N GLU A 169 13.71 6.23 0.97
CA GLU A 169 13.06 4.91 0.86
C GLU A 169 11.82 4.92 -0.07
N SER A 170 11.46 6.07 -0.65
CA SER A 170 10.24 6.28 -1.46
C SER A 170 10.46 5.97 -2.94
#